data_8e9c8707b58e32b778d1eff6a9011329
#
_entry.id   8e9c8707b58e32b778d1eff6a9011329
#
_cell.length_a   1.000
_cell.length_b   1.000
_cell.length_c   1.000
_cell.angle_alpha   90.00
_cell.angle_beta   90.00
_cell.angle_gamma   90.00
#
_symmetry.space_group_name_H-M   'P 1'
#
loop_
_entity.id
_entity.type
_entity.pdbx_description
1 polymer ?
#
loop_
_entity_poly.entity_id
_entity_poly.type
_entity_poly.pdbx_seq_one_letter_code
_entity_poly.pdbx_strand_id
1 'polypeptide(L)'
;MTSILEYKKYFIKATEYAAIACAQLRGCNDKNKADQAAVNGMRVTLMDSPVDVRVAIGEGEIDEAPMLYIGEKLGTKIKDDKILPLDIAVDPLECTKNCANNSPNAMTVMAVSERNHLFRAPDTYMNKLVVGILSKDVVSLDYSIKENISNISNEMNKPINKLKAIVLDRDRNQYIVDELNDLNVDIEMISDGDVAASLRVATGEADLYMGIGSAPEGVIAATAVKGLGGFFEGRLHFHTKEAQERALLMSSHKIDEKINMDKLCSPTNSIFASTGVCD
;
A
#
# COMPACT_ATOMS: atom_id res chain seq x y z
N MET A 1 -20.15 7.32 19.70
CA MET A 1 -18.77 7.44 19.20
C MET A 1 -18.87 7.77 17.73
N THR A 2 -18.16 8.78 17.27
CA THR A 2 -18.10 9.17 15.85
C THR A 2 -17.41 8.06 15.05
N SER A 3 -18.03 7.57 13.98
CA SER A 3 -17.43 6.55 13.12
C SER A 3 -16.36 7.17 12.24
N ILE A 4 -15.23 6.47 12.04
CA ILE A 4 -14.20 6.88 11.08
C ILE A 4 -14.78 7.15 9.67
N LEU A 5 -15.85 6.44 9.29
CA LEU A 5 -16.49 6.58 7.98
C LEU A 5 -17.15 7.95 7.76
N GLU A 6 -17.43 8.72 8.81
CA GLU A 6 -17.96 10.08 8.70
C GLU A 6 -16.94 11.04 8.08
N TYR A 7 -15.64 10.71 8.15
CA TYR A 7 -14.54 11.51 7.62
C TYR A 7 -14.16 11.16 6.18
N LYS A 8 -14.70 10.07 5.59
CA LYS A 8 -14.29 9.54 4.27
C LYS A 8 -14.24 10.60 3.17
N LYS A 9 -15.20 11.54 3.16
CA LYS A 9 -15.26 12.60 2.14
C LYS A 9 -14.03 13.52 2.11
N TYR A 10 -13.38 13.72 3.24
CA TYR A 10 -12.19 14.58 3.32
C TYR A 10 -10.96 13.89 2.73
N PHE A 11 -10.86 12.59 2.93
CA PHE A 11 -9.76 11.78 2.42
C PHE A 11 -9.90 11.52 0.91
N ILE A 12 -11.12 11.25 0.43
CA ILE A 12 -11.41 11.19 -1.01
C ILE A 12 -11.04 12.52 -1.66
N LYS A 13 -11.48 13.64 -1.10
CA LYS A 13 -11.14 14.98 -1.60
C LYS A 13 -9.62 15.22 -1.65
N ALA A 14 -8.87 14.73 -0.64
CA ALA A 14 -7.42 14.90 -0.60
C ALA A 14 -6.72 14.13 -1.74
N THR A 15 -7.13 12.89 -2.03
CA THR A 15 -6.60 12.12 -3.17
C THR A 15 -7.02 12.74 -4.52
N GLU A 16 -8.25 13.24 -4.65
CA GLU A 16 -8.72 13.93 -5.86
C GLU A 16 -7.90 15.19 -6.16
N TYR A 17 -7.65 16.05 -5.17
CA TYR A 17 -6.89 17.28 -5.37
C TYR A 17 -5.40 17.00 -5.65
N ALA A 18 -4.82 15.97 -5.03
CA ALA A 18 -3.49 15.50 -5.38
C ALA A 18 -3.42 15.04 -6.85
N ALA A 19 -4.40 14.21 -7.28
CA ALA A 19 -4.48 13.71 -8.64
C ALA A 19 -4.67 14.85 -9.66
N ILE A 20 -5.55 15.81 -9.39
CA ILE A 20 -5.76 16.99 -10.26
C ILE A 20 -4.47 17.80 -10.40
N ALA A 21 -3.73 17.99 -9.30
CA ALA A 21 -2.50 18.78 -9.30
C ALA A 21 -1.39 18.12 -10.15
N CYS A 22 -1.17 16.80 -10.00
CA CYS A 22 -0.12 16.11 -10.74
C CYS A 22 -0.54 15.69 -12.15
N ALA A 23 -1.85 15.51 -12.44
CA ALA A 23 -2.33 15.15 -13.77
C ALA A 23 -1.93 16.15 -14.87
N GLN A 24 -1.76 17.42 -14.53
CA GLN A 24 -1.28 18.47 -15.45
C GLN A 24 0.19 18.29 -15.83
N LEU A 25 0.92 17.45 -15.09
CA LEU A 25 2.34 17.18 -15.26
C LEU A 25 2.60 15.80 -15.89
N ARG A 26 1.56 15.11 -16.36
CA ARG A 26 1.71 13.85 -17.11
C ARG A 26 2.59 14.07 -18.34
N GLY A 27 3.58 13.20 -18.51
CA GLY A 27 4.52 13.29 -19.63
C GLY A 27 5.54 14.43 -19.56
N CYS A 28 5.69 15.09 -18.41
CA CYS A 28 6.65 16.20 -18.26
C CYS A 28 8.12 15.73 -18.14
N ASN A 29 8.39 14.43 -18.04
CA ASN A 29 9.71 13.81 -17.80
C ASN A 29 10.42 14.31 -16.52
N ASP A 30 9.67 14.89 -15.58
CA ASP A 30 10.16 15.36 -14.29
C ASP A 30 9.32 14.76 -13.16
N LYS A 31 9.77 13.63 -12.65
CA LYS A 31 9.08 12.89 -11.59
C LYS A 31 8.97 13.72 -10.29
N ASN A 32 10.02 14.49 -9.95
CA ASN A 32 10.05 15.23 -8.69
C ASN A 32 9.03 16.38 -8.74
N LYS A 33 8.86 17.02 -9.89
CA LYS A 33 7.87 18.07 -10.08
C LYS A 33 6.44 17.54 -9.99
N ALA A 34 6.18 16.37 -10.61
CA ALA A 34 4.87 15.71 -10.54
C ALA A 34 4.53 15.30 -9.11
N ASP A 35 5.49 14.69 -8.41
CA ASP A 35 5.38 14.29 -7.02
C ASP A 35 5.09 15.47 -6.10
N GLN A 36 5.90 16.52 -6.17
CA GLN A 36 5.72 17.74 -5.38
C GLN A 36 4.35 18.39 -5.58
N ALA A 37 3.79 18.31 -6.80
CA ALA A 37 2.45 18.83 -7.06
C ALA A 37 1.38 17.99 -6.34
N ALA A 38 1.50 16.66 -6.34
CA ALA A 38 0.62 15.76 -5.63
C ALA A 38 0.69 15.98 -4.11
N VAL A 39 1.92 16.03 -3.55
CA VAL A 39 2.19 16.33 -2.13
C VAL A 39 1.50 17.63 -1.71
N ASN A 40 1.69 18.71 -2.48
CA ASN A 40 1.07 20.01 -2.21
C ASN A 40 -0.47 19.93 -2.22
N GLY A 41 -1.04 19.30 -3.25
CA GLY A 41 -2.49 19.14 -3.40
C GLY A 41 -3.12 18.37 -2.23
N MET A 42 -2.52 17.25 -1.86
CA MET A 42 -2.97 16.42 -0.74
C MET A 42 -2.87 17.16 0.59
N ARG A 43 -1.70 17.73 0.88
CA ARG A 43 -1.42 18.43 2.13
C ARG A 43 -2.34 19.61 2.37
N VAL A 44 -2.48 20.52 1.40
CA VAL A 44 -3.34 21.71 1.52
C VAL A 44 -4.79 21.29 1.80
N THR A 45 -5.28 20.28 1.09
CA THR A 45 -6.65 19.77 1.28
C THR A 45 -6.86 19.20 2.68
N LEU A 46 -5.89 18.46 3.21
CA LEU A 46 -5.96 17.93 4.58
C LEU A 46 -5.88 19.05 5.63
N MET A 47 -5.00 20.04 5.43
CA MET A 47 -4.85 21.18 6.33
C MET A 47 -6.17 21.96 6.51
N ASP A 48 -6.94 22.13 5.43
CA ASP A 48 -8.21 22.85 5.44
C ASP A 48 -9.41 21.99 5.88
N SER A 49 -9.20 20.69 6.10
CA SER A 49 -10.26 19.76 6.50
C SER A 49 -10.52 19.77 8.02
N PRO A 50 -11.79 19.59 8.47
CA PRO A 50 -12.11 19.54 9.89
C PRO A 50 -11.82 18.16 10.50
N VAL A 51 -10.56 17.76 10.48
CA VAL A 51 -10.03 16.49 10.98
C VAL A 51 -8.88 16.72 11.97
N ASP A 52 -8.54 15.71 12.76
CA ASP A 52 -7.27 15.60 13.50
C ASP A 52 -6.53 14.38 12.97
N VAL A 53 -5.62 14.58 12.05
CA VAL A 53 -4.81 13.50 11.47
C VAL A 53 -3.33 13.69 11.77
N ARG A 54 -2.62 12.56 11.88
CA ARG A 54 -1.16 12.50 11.94
C ARG A 54 -0.65 11.58 10.85
N VAL A 55 0.38 12.00 10.15
CA VAL A 55 1.11 11.16 9.19
C VAL A 55 1.85 10.06 9.94
N ALA A 56 1.48 8.82 9.74
CA ALA A 56 2.16 7.64 10.29
C ALA A 56 3.15 7.04 9.28
N ILE A 57 2.83 7.15 7.98
CA ILE A 57 3.66 6.81 6.83
C ILE A 57 3.46 7.94 5.80
N GLY A 58 4.55 8.50 5.29
CA GLY A 58 4.54 9.62 4.34
C GLY A 58 5.83 9.71 3.55
N GLU A 59 6.21 10.93 3.17
CA GLU A 59 7.32 11.23 2.26
C GLU A 59 8.72 11.04 2.86
N GLY A 60 8.84 10.76 4.14
CA GLY A 60 10.10 10.57 4.84
C GLY A 60 10.10 11.18 6.24
N GLU A 61 11.29 11.28 6.83
CA GLU A 61 11.49 11.95 8.11
C GLU A 61 11.48 13.49 7.93
N ILE A 62 11.30 14.22 9.02
CA ILE A 62 11.17 15.69 9.00
C ILE A 62 12.37 16.39 8.33
N ASP A 63 13.56 15.81 8.43
CA ASP A 63 14.79 16.37 7.85
C ASP A 63 14.92 16.04 6.35
N GLU A 64 14.13 15.10 5.84
CA GLU A 64 14.19 14.63 4.45
C GLU A 64 13.01 15.16 3.63
N ALA A 65 11.84 15.33 4.25
CA ALA A 65 10.62 15.77 3.60
C ALA A 65 10.03 16.98 4.34
N PRO A 66 9.91 18.14 3.67
CA PRO A 66 9.36 19.35 4.29
C PRO A 66 7.84 19.29 4.50
N MET A 67 7.15 18.31 3.88
CA MET A 67 5.70 18.15 3.90
C MET A 67 5.32 16.68 3.91
N LEU A 68 4.19 16.34 4.55
CA LEU A 68 3.72 14.97 4.73
C LEU A 68 4.77 14.04 5.36
N TYR A 69 5.66 14.63 6.19
CA TYR A 69 6.67 13.87 6.93
C TYR A 69 6.03 13.06 8.07
N ILE A 70 6.71 12.01 8.49
CA ILE A 70 6.26 11.15 9.58
C ILE A 70 6.12 11.99 10.87
N GLY A 71 4.91 11.99 11.43
CA GLY A 71 4.56 12.77 12.62
C GLY A 71 3.89 14.12 12.34
N GLU A 72 3.84 14.61 11.09
CA GLU A 72 3.13 15.85 10.74
C GLU A 72 1.66 15.73 11.14
N LYS A 73 1.14 16.82 11.74
CA LYS A 73 -0.27 16.92 12.14
C LYS A 73 -1.00 17.87 11.22
N LEU A 74 -2.13 17.42 10.69
CA LEU A 74 -2.91 18.12 9.68
C LEU A 74 -4.39 18.20 10.10
N GLY A 75 -5.06 19.24 9.63
CA GLY A 75 -6.47 19.47 9.88
C GLY A 75 -6.71 20.68 10.79
N THR A 76 -7.94 21.19 10.74
CA THR A 76 -8.36 22.39 11.52
C THR A 76 -8.83 22.03 12.93
N LYS A 77 -8.91 20.74 13.29
CA LYS A 77 -9.46 20.23 14.54
C LYS A 77 -8.44 19.47 15.40
N ILE A 78 -7.17 19.77 15.24
CA ILE A 78 -6.10 19.14 16.01
C ILE A 78 -6.35 19.39 17.51
N LYS A 79 -6.34 18.29 18.29
CA LYS A 79 -6.63 18.30 19.75
C LYS A 79 -8.04 18.74 20.14
N ASP A 80 -9.02 18.68 19.25
CA ASP A 80 -10.42 18.81 19.61
C ASP A 80 -10.94 17.47 20.14
N ASP A 81 -11.24 17.37 21.42
CA ASP A 81 -11.67 16.13 22.08
C ASP A 81 -12.98 15.53 21.52
N LYS A 82 -13.69 16.30 20.69
CA LYS A 82 -14.91 15.84 20.01
C LYS A 82 -14.64 15.16 18.67
N ILE A 83 -13.42 15.26 18.18
CA ILE A 83 -12.99 14.72 16.89
C ILE A 83 -12.19 13.45 17.11
N LEU A 84 -12.50 12.39 16.34
CA LEU A 84 -11.75 11.15 16.38
C LEU A 84 -10.32 11.39 15.86
N PRO A 85 -9.27 11.16 16.68
CA PRO A 85 -7.91 11.32 16.22
C PRO A 85 -7.53 10.16 15.29
N LEU A 86 -6.95 10.49 14.12
CA LEU A 86 -6.64 9.53 13.06
C LEU A 86 -5.16 9.51 12.72
N ASP A 87 -4.68 8.38 12.22
CA ASP A 87 -3.40 8.24 11.53
C ASP A 87 -3.63 8.00 10.04
N ILE A 88 -2.73 8.54 9.20
CA ILE A 88 -2.73 8.31 7.76
C ILE A 88 -1.42 7.70 7.30
N ALA A 89 -1.50 6.80 6.34
CA ALA A 89 -0.41 6.36 5.51
C ALA A 89 -0.67 6.85 4.10
N VAL A 90 0.25 7.60 3.51
CA VAL A 90 0.05 8.26 2.22
C VAL A 90 1.18 7.92 1.26
N ASP A 91 0.82 7.79 0.00
CA ASP A 91 1.67 7.97 -1.15
C ASP A 91 0.94 8.95 -2.09
N PRO A 92 1.35 10.23 -2.10
CA PRO A 92 0.69 11.25 -2.89
C PRO A 92 0.73 11.00 -4.38
N LEU A 93 1.73 10.27 -4.89
CA LEU A 93 1.85 9.88 -6.29
C LEU A 93 2.53 8.51 -6.44
N GLU A 94 1.80 7.44 -6.13
CA GLU A 94 2.19 6.06 -6.45
C GLU A 94 2.53 5.92 -7.93
N CYS A 95 3.63 5.26 -8.24
CA CYS A 95 4.20 5.16 -9.59
C CYS A 95 4.58 6.52 -10.20
N THR A 96 5.31 7.34 -9.47
CA THR A 96 5.72 8.70 -9.87
C THR A 96 6.35 8.75 -11.27
N LYS A 97 7.19 7.75 -11.63
CA LYS A 97 7.79 7.65 -12.97
C LYS A 97 6.73 7.48 -14.07
N ASN A 98 5.67 6.73 -13.79
CA ASN A 98 4.60 6.50 -14.75
C ASN A 98 3.87 7.80 -15.06
N CYS A 99 3.58 8.62 -14.06
CA CYS A 99 3.02 9.96 -14.26
C CYS A 99 3.95 10.82 -15.11
N ALA A 100 5.24 10.92 -14.77
CA ALA A 100 6.21 11.73 -15.49
C ALA A 100 6.38 11.30 -16.96
N ASN A 101 6.21 10.01 -17.27
CA ASN A 101 6.33 9.45 -18.62
C ASN A 101 4.98 9.29 -19.35
N ASN A 102 3.87 9.66 -18.71
CA ASN A 102 2.51 9.41 -19.20
C ASN A 102 2.25 7.91 -19.47
N SER A 103 2.73 7.05 -18.58
CA SER A 103 2.50 5.61 -18.58
C SER A 103 1.35 5.24 -17.63
N PRO A 104 0.68 4.08 -17.82
CA PRO A 104 -0.46 3.66 -16.99
C PRO A 104 -0.14 3.45 -15.50
N ASN A 105 -1.20 3.37 -14.68
CA ASN A 105 -1.19 2.94 -13.28
C ASN A 105 -0.60 3.96 -12.27
N ALA A 106 -0.38 5.21 -12.64
CA ALA A 106 -0.10 6.24 -11.64
C ALA A 106 -1.39 6.62 -10.91
N MET A 107 -1.34 6.68 -9.58
CA MET A 107 -2.48 7.04 -8.73
C MET A 107 -2.04 7.76 -7.46
N THR A 108 -2.95 8.45 -6.82
CA THR A 108 -2.77 8.98 -5.46
C THR A 108 -3.46 8.04 -4.49
N VAL A 109 -2.83 7.70 -3.38
CA VAL A 109 -3.37 6.72 -2.44
C VAL A 109 -3.21 7.16 -0.98
N MET A 110 -4.17 6.74 -0.17
CA MET A 110 -4.18 7.02 1.26
C MET A 110 -4.90 5.90 2.02
N ALA A 111 -4.27 5.41 3.09
CA ALA A 111 -4.90 4.59 4.11
C ALA A 111 -5.11 5.41 5.37
N VAL A 112 -6.26 5.25 6.03
CA VAL A 112 -6.63 5.99 7.24
C VAL A 112 -7.15 5.03 8.30
N SER A 113 -6.72 5.20 9.53
CA SER A 113 -7.15 4.42 10.67
C SER A 113 -7.25 5.29 11.93
N GLU A 114 -7.86 4.77 12.97
CA GLU A 114 -7.76 5.38 14.28
C GLU A 114 -6.31 5.50 14.73
N ARG A 115 -6.02 6.47 15.57
CA ARG A 115 -4.66 6.78 16.05
C ARG A 115 -3.96 5.53 16.62
N ASN A 116 -2.73 5.24 16.14
CA ASN A 116 -1.88 4.10 16.49
C ASN A 116 -2.34 2.72 16.01
N HIS A 117 -3.26 2.65 15.06
CA HIS A 117 -3.72 1.38 14.50
C HIS A 117 -3.06 1.02 13.14
N LEU A 118 -2.43 1.97 12.45
CA LEU A 118 -1.57 1.65 11.30
C LEU A 118 -0.22 1.12 11.77
N PHE A 119 0.23 0.06 11.13
CA PHE A 119 1.58 -0.46 11.34
C PHE A 119 2.60 0.60 10.93
N ARG A 120 3.50 0.95 11.82
CA ARG A 120 4.60 1.87 11.53
C ARG A 120 5.69 1.11 10.79
N ALA A 121 5.47 0.92 9.48
CA ALA A 121 6.44 0.25 8.64
C ALA A 121 7.72 1.07 8.57
N PRO A 122 8.88 0.48 8.88
CA PRO A 122 10.16 1.12 8.64
C PRO A 122 10.41 1.26 7.14
N ASP A 123 11.28 2.17 6.74
CA ASP A 123 11.75 2.28 5.36
C ASP A 123 12.63 1.07 5.02
N THR A 124 11.98 -0.02 4.67
CA THR A 124 12.56 -1.31 4.28
C THR A 124 11.63 -2.04 3.31
N TYR A 125 11.99 -3.26 2.93
CA TYR A 125 11.13 -4.10 2.11
C TYR A 125 10.20 -4.97 2.95
N MET A 126 9.17 -5.49 2.27
CA MET A 126 8.22 -6.46 2.78
C MET A 126 7.98 -7.53 1.71
N ASN A 127 8.13 -8.79 2.08
CA ASN A 127 7.59 -9.90 1.30
C ASN A 127 6.08 -9.91 1.47
N LYS A 128 5.34 -9.87 0.37
CA LYS A 128 3.89 -9.67 0.32
C LYS A 128 3.24 -10.84 -0.41
N LEU A 129 2.13 -11.32 0.13
CA LEU A 129 1.25 -12.29 -0.49
C LEU A 129 -0.17 -11.73 -0.46
N VAL A 130 -0.77 -11.56 -1.64
CA VAL A 130 -2.11 -11.00 -1.82
C VAL A 130 -2.94 -11.93 -2.67
N VAL A 131 -4.15 -12.21 -2.23
CA VAL A 131 -5.17 -12.93 -3.02
C VAL A 131 -6.53 -12.26 -2.83
N GLY A 132 -7.46 -12.53 -3.74
CA GLY A 132 -8.84 -12.08 -3.63
C GLY A 132 -9.57 -12.75 -2.47
N ILE A 133 -10.89 -12.84 -2.58
CA ILE A 133 -11.72 -13.50 -1.54
C ILE A 133 -11.54 -15.00 -1.65
N LEU A 134 -10.90 -15.59 -0.63
CA LEU A 134 -10.74 -17.02 -0.47
C LEU A 134 -11.17 -17.45 0.93
N SER A 135 -11.32 -18.76 1.15
CA SER A 135 -11.53 -19.31 2.49
C SER A 135 -10.34 -19.05 3.39
N LYS A 136 -10.56 -19.14 4.69
CA LYS A 136 -9.50 -18.92 5.67
C LYS A 136 -8.40 -19.98 5.53
N ASP A 137 -7.16 -19.58 5.76
CA ASP A 137 -5.96 -20.43 5.82
C ASP A 137 -5.62 -21.16 4.48
N VAL A 138 -6.15 -20.70 3.35
CA VAL A 138 -5.82 -21.24 2.01
C VAL A 138 -4.38 -20.92 1.62
N VAL A 139 -3.91 -19.73 1.95
CA VAL A 139 -2.57 -19.23 1.59
C VAL A 139 -1.80 -18.74 2.79
N SER A 140 -0.47 -18.79 2.71
CA SER A 140 0.41 -18.25 3.76
C SER A 140 1.83 -18.01 3.22
N LEU A 141 2.52 -17.00 3.76
CA LEU A 141 3.96 -16.80 3.53
C LEU A 141 4.85 -17.90 4.16
N ASP A 142 4.28 -18.79 4.99
CA ASP A 142 4.98 -19.96 5.52
C ASP A 142 4.88 -21.18 4.60
N TYR A 143 3.99 -21.16 3.62
CA TYR A 143 3.89 -22.20 2.61
C TYR A 143 4.87 -21.94 1.47
N SER A 144 5.29 -23.00 0.79
CA SER A 144 6.03 -22.87 -0.47
C SER A 144 5.16 -22.21 -1.53
N ILE A 145 5.78 -21.61 -2.54
CA ILE A 145 5.07 -21.04 -3.69
C ILE A 145 4.19 -22.11 -4.34
N LYS A 146 4.73 -23.30 -4.56
CA LYS A 146 3.98 -24.44 -5.11
C LYS A 146 2.74 -24.80 -4.28
N GLU A 147 2.85 -24.80 -2.95
CA GLU A 147 1.74 -25.11 -2.07
C GLU A 147 0.66 -24.01 -2.14
N ASN A 148 1.04 -22.75 -2.08
CA ASN A 148 0.13 -21.63 -2.27
C ASN A 148 -0.62 -21.72 -3.61
N ILE A 149 0.09 -21.93 -4.72
CA ILE A 149 -0.49 -22.06 -6.06
C ILE A 149 -1.46 -23.24 -6.14
N SER A 150 -1.10 -24.40 -5.57
CA SER A 150 -1.97 -25.57 -5.54
C SER A 150 -3.25 -25.31 -4.75
N ASN A 151 -3.13 -24.67 -3.60
CA ASN A 151 -4.26 -24.32 -2.75
C ASN A 151 -5.21 -23.31 -3.43
N ILE A 152 -4.65 -22.25 -4.06
CA ILE A 152 -5.43 -21.26 -4.81
C ILE A 152 -6.19 -21.95 -5.97
N SER A 153 -5.49 -22.80 -6.74
CA SER A 153 -6.07 -23.55 -7.86
C SER A 153 -7.25 -24.41 -7.41
N ASN A 154 -7.10 -25.12 -6.31
CA ASN A 154 -8.15 -25.97 -5.74
C ASN A 154 -9.34 -25.15 -5.23
N GLU A 155 -9.08 -24.10 -4.43
CA GLU A 155 -10.13 -23.24 -3.86
C GLU A 155 -10.95 -22.51 -4.93
N MET A 156 -10.27 -22.00 -5.95
CA MET A 156 -10.92 -21.31 -7.06
C MET A 156 -11.51 -22.26 -8.12
N ASN A 157 -11.26 -23.56 -8.01
CA ASN A 157 -11.55 -24.55 -9.05
C ASN A 157 -11.04 -24.10 -10.44
N LYS A 158 -9.83 -23.56 -10.48
CA LYS A 158 -9.19 -22.96 -11.67
C LYS A 158 -7.85 -23.66 -11.93
N PRO A 159 -7.64 -24.22 -13.14
CA PRO A 159 -6.37 -24.87 -13.48
C PRO A 159 -5.15 -23.97 -13.26
N ILE A 160 -4.04 -24.50 -12.77
CA ILE A 160 -2.82 -23.72 -12.45
C ILE A 160 -2.36 -22.88 -13.65
N ASN A 161 -2.37 -23.45 -14.86
CA ASN A 161 -1.99 -22.75 -16.09
C ASN A 161 -3.00 -21.69 -16.57
N LYS A 162 -4.03 -21.43 -15.80
CA LYS A 162 -5.01 -20.35 -15.99
C LYS A 162 -4.98 -19.33 -14.86
N LEU A 163 -4.23 -19.63 -13.79
CA LEU A 163 -4.00 -18.65 -12.74
C LEU A 163 -3.12 -17.53 -13.30
N LYS A 164 -3.47 -16.30 -12.94
CA LYS A 164 -2.72 -15.09 -13.29
C LYS A 164 -2.07 -14.52 -12.04
N ALA A 165 -0.73 -14.51 -12.01
CA ALA A 165 0.08 -13.89 -10.97
C ALA A 165 0.62 -12.54 -11.42
N ILE A 166 0.64 -11.56 -10.54
CA ILE A 166 1.36 -10.29 -10.75
C ILE A 166 2.62 -10.33 -9.89
N VAL A 167 3.78 -10.00 -10.46
CA VAL A 167 5.07 -9.96 -9.78
C VAL A 167 5.80 -8.67 -10.12
N LEU A 168 6.39 -8.01 -9.12
CA LEU A 168 7.20 -6.81 -9.31
C LEU A 168 8.54 -7.19 -9.94
N ASP A 169 8.88 -6.60 -11.09
CA ASP A 169 10.11 -6.83 -11.85
C ASP A 169 11.32 -6.26 -11.11
N ARG A 170 11.92 -7.07 -10.27
CA ARG A 170 13.13 -6.78 -9.50
C ARG A 170 13.94 -8.07 -9.33
N ASP A 171 15.27 -7.98 -9.40
CA ASP A 171 16.17 -9.12 -9.22
C ASP A 171 15.84 -9.95 -7.95
N ARG A 172 15.46 -9.28 -6.88
CA ARG A 172 15.08 -9.93 -5.60
C ARG A 172 13.83 -10.81 -5.70
N ASN A 173 13.03 -10.68 -6.74
CA ASN A 173 11.82 -11.46 -6.99
C ASN A 173 12.04 -12.55 -8.06
N GLN A 174 13.25 -12.68 -8.65
CA GLN A 174 13.50 -13.62 -9.73
C GLN A 174 13.17 -15.07 -9.33
N TYR A 175 13.47 -15.47 -8.09
CA TYR A 175 13.15 -16.81 -7.60
C TYR A 175 11.65 -17.11 -7.61
N ILE A 176 10.79 -16.10 -7.37
CA ILE A 176 9.32 -16.22 -7.45
C ILE A 176 8.93 -16.47 -8.90
N VAL A 177 9.50 -15.69 -9.82
CA VAL A 177 9.23 -15.80 -11.26
C VAL A 177 9.63 -17.19 -11.76
N ASP A 178 10.80 -17.70 -11.36
CA ASP A 178 11.30 -19.01 -11.78
C ASP A 178 10.36 -20.13 -11.29
N GLU A 179 9.98 -20.13 -10.01
CA GLU A 179 9.06 -21.13 -9.46
C GLU A 179 7.65 -21.07 -10.08
N LEU A 180 7.11 -19.88 -10.35
CA LEU A 180 5.81 -19.72 -11.01
C LEU A 180 5.86 -20.21 -12.48
N ASN A 181 6.96 -19.96 -13.20
CA ASN A 181 7.17 -20.48 -14.54
C ASN A 181 7.23 -22.01 -14.56
N ASP A 182 7.95 -22.63 -13.62
CA ASP A 182 8.04 -24.09 -13.48
C ASP A 182 6.66 -24.73 -13.23
N LEU A 183 5.75 -23.98 -12.60
CA LEU A 183 4.36 -24.38 -12.37
C LEU A 183 3.42 -24.06 -13.54
N ASN A 184 3.92 -23.38 -14.59
CA ASN A 184 3.15 -22.90 -15.74
C ASN A 184 2.03 -21.91 -15.34
N VAL A 185 2.24 -21.05 -14.35
CA VAL A 185 1.34 -19.95 -14.00
C VAL A 185 1.54 -18.81 -15.01
N ASP A 186 0.44 -18.14 -15.41
CA ASP A 186 0.51 -16.93 -16.23
C ASP A 186 1.04 -15.76 -15.40
N ILE A 187 2.16 -15.16 -15.78
CA ILE A 187 2.84 -14.12 -15.00
C ILE A 187 2.78 -12.78 -15.73
N GLU A 188 2.22 -11.79 -15.07
CA GLU A 188 2.32 -10.38 -15.45
C GLU A 188 3.43 -9.72 -14.64
N MET A 189 4.51 -9.30 -15.32
CA MET A 189 5.59 -8.54 -14.71
C MET A 189 5.26 -7.05 -14.72
N ILE A 190 5.36 -6.39 -13.57
CA ILE A 190 5.15 -4.94 -13.45
C ILE A 190 6.44 -4.25 -13.03
N SER A 191 6.71 -3.10 -13.64
CA SER A 191 7.92 -2.32 -13.31
C SER A 191 7.77 -1.52 -12.00
N ASP A 192 6.53 -1.22 -11.58
CA ASP A 192 6.19 -0.46 -10.38
C ASP A 192 4.71 -0.65 -10.03
N GLY A 193 4.27 -0.25 -8.79
CA GLY A 193 2.86 -0.17 -8.45
C GLY A 193 2.30 -1.42 -7.75
N ASP A 194 2.92 -1.87 -6.68
CA ASP A 194 2.39 -3.00 -5.92
C ASP A 194 1.08 -2.68 -5.15
N VAL A 195 0.77 -1.41 -4.88
CA VAL A 195 -0.58 -1.02 -4.41
C VAL A 195 -1.63 -1.26 -5.49
N ALA A 196 -1.37 -0.81 -6.73
CA ALA A 196 -2.27 -1.04 -7.87
C ALA A 196 -2.43 -2.54 -8.17
N ALA A 197 -1.34 -3.30 -8.15
CA ALA A 197 -1.36 -4.75 -8.32
C ALA A 197 -2.23 -5.45 -7.25
N SER A 198 -2.08 -5.04 -5.99
CA SER A 198 -2.89 -5.58 -4.88
C SER A 198 -4.38 -5.28 -5.05
N LEU A 199 -4.74 -4.08 -5.54
CA LEU A 199 -6.12 -3.72 -5.87
C LEU A 199 -6.68 -4.60 -7.00
N ARG A 200 -5.92 -4.79 -8.08
CA ARG A 200 -6.31 -5.64 -9.22
C ARG A 200 -6.58 -7.09 -8.80
N VAL A 201 -5.78 -7.60 -7.87
CA VAL A 201 -6.03 -8.93 -7.29
C VAL A 201 -7.29 -8.94 -6.43
N ALA A 202 -7.46 -7.95 -5.56
CA ALA A 202 -8.63 -7.88 -4.68
C ALA A 202 -9.95 -7.66 -5.44
N THR A 203 -9.90 -7.06 -6.66
CA THR A 203 -11.04 -6.89 -7.56
C THR A 203 -11.25 -8.05 -8.55
N GLY A 204 -10.36 -9.04 -8.56
CA GLY A 204 -10.48 -10.24 -9.40
C GLY A 204 -9.94 -10.10 -10.82
N GLU A 205 -9.16 -9.07 -11.13
CA GLU A 205 -8.49 -8.92 -12.42
C GLU A 205 -7.25 -9.84 -12.55
N ALA A 206 -6.68 -10.23 -11.42
CA ALA A 206 -5.65 -11.25 -11.29
C ALA A 206 -5.95 -12.13 -10.07
N ASP A 207 -5.31 -13.30 -9.98
CA ASP A 207 -5.60 -14.27 -8.92
C ASP A 207 -4.70 -14.07 -7.68
N LEU A 208 -3.45 -13.62 -7.91
CA LEU A 208 -2.52 -13.36 -6.81
C LEU A 208 -1.47 -12.30 -7.16
N TYR A 209 -0.96 -11.64 -6.13
CA TYR A 209 0.28 -10.87 -6.18
C TYR A 209 1.26 -11.47 -5.17
N MET A 210 2.48 -11.72 -5.60
CA MET A 210 3.58 -12.15 -4.75
C MET A 210 4.81 -11.31 -5.06
N GLY A 211 5.51 -10.84 -4.03
CA GLY A 211 6.75 -10.11 -4.27
C GLY A 211 7.28 -9.37 -3.06
N ILE A 212 8.54 -8.99 -3.18
CA ILE A 212 9.24 -8.15 -2.22
C ILE A 212 9.22 -6.72 -2.76
N GLY A 213 8.47 -5.85 -2.09
CA GLY A 213 8.32 -4.44 -2.41
C GLY A 213 8.48 -3.56 -1.16
N SER A 214 8.17 -2.26 -1.25
CA SER A 214 8.25 -1.32 -0.13
C SER A 214 7.32 -1.72 1.02
N ALA A 215 7.81 -1.70 2.26
CA ALA A 215 6.98 -2.03 3.43
C ALA A 215 5.92 -0.95 3.73
N PRO A 216 6.20 0.35 3.64
CA PRO A 216 5.19 1.42 3.69
C PRO A 216 4.00 1.21 2.74
N GLU A 217 4.25 0.93 1.47
CA GLU A 217 3.20 0.63 0.47
C GLU A 217 2.40 -0.62 0.85
N GLY A 218 3.04 -1.60 1.51
CA GLY A 218 2.35 -2.80 2.02
C GLY A 218 1.25 -2.48 3.03
N VAL A 219 1.39 -1.45 3.86
CA VAL A 219 0.36 -1.00 4.81
C VAL A 219 -0.83 -0.38 4.07
N ILE A 220 -0.55 0.43 3.05
CA ILE A 220 -1.57 1.06 2.20
C ILE A 220 -2.34 -0.02 1.43
N ALA A 221 -1.62 -0.94 0.78
CA ALA A 221 -2.20 -2.05 0.02
C ALA A 221 -3.05 -2.98 0.91
N ALA A 222 -2.57 -3.33 2.12
CA ALA A 222 -3.32 -4.16 3.05
C ALA A 222 -4.65 -3.51 3.47
N THR A 223 -4.68 -2.18 3.62
CA THR A 223 -5.91 -1.44 3.92
C THR A 223 -6.92 -1.54 2.78
N ALA A 224 -6.46 -1.40 1.54
CA ALA A 224 -7.28 -1.54 0.34
C ALA A 224 -7.85 -2.96 0.21
N VAL A 225 -6.99 -3.97 0.29
CA VAL A 225 -7.35 -5.38 0.18
C VAL A 225 -8.34 -5.79 1.25
N LYS A 226 -8.15 -5.34 2.51
CA LYS A 226 -9.09 -5.57 3.61
C LYS A 226 -10.46 -4.98 3.32
N GLY A 227 -10.51 -3.75 2.81
CA GLY A 227 -11.78 -3.07 2.45
C GLY A 227 -12.56 -3.79 1.36
N LEU A 228 -11.88 -4.55 0.48
CA LEU A 228 -12.45 -5.34 -0.59
C LEU A 228 -12.72 -6.81 -0.20
N GLY A 229 -12.38 -7.20 1.05
CA GLY A 229 -12.62 -8.56 1.56
C GLY A 229 -11.59 -9.59 1.11
N GLY A 230 -10.47 -9.16 0.51
CA GLY A 230 -9.37 -10.04 0.12
C GLY A 230 -8.46 -10.42 1.29
N PHE A 231 -7.37 -11.08 0.98
CA PHE A 231 -6.34 -11.50 1.93
C PHE A 231 -5.01 -10.84 1.61
N PHE A 232 -4.34 -10.34 2.64
CA PHE A 232 -2.97 -9.81 2.59
C PHE A 232 -2.16 -10.33 3.77
N GLU A 233 -0.99 -10.86 3.51
CA GLU A 233 0.00 -11.21 4.53
C GLU A 233 1.36 -10.62 4.14
N GLY A 234 2.04 -9.99 5.10
CA GLY A 234 3.37 -9.39 4.92
C GLY A 234 4.40 -9.98 5.87
N ARG A 235 5.67 -9.94 5.49
CA ARG A 235 6.83 -10.21 6.35
C ARG A 235 7.93 -9.22 5.99
N LEU A 236 8.47 -8.52 6.99
CA LEU A 236 9.56 -7.57 6.75
C LEU A 236 10.76 -8.29 6.13
N HIS A 237 11.37 -7.63 5.15
CA HIS A 237 12.56 -8.13 4.45
C HIS A 237 13.65 -7.08 4.49
N PHE A 238 14.78 -7.43 5.12
CA PHE A 238 15.90 -6.52 5.35
C PHE A 238 17.03 -6.86 4.39
N HIS A 239 17.52 -5.87 3.69
CA HIS A 239 18.67 -5.99 2.79
C HIS A 239 20.00 -5.62 3.47
N THR A 240 19.95 -4.94 4.64
CA THR A 240 21.12 -4.61 5.45
C THR A 240 20.85 -4.85 6.94
N LYS A 241 21.92 -5.03 7.73
CA LYS A 241 21.83 -5.14 9.19
C LYS A 241 21.36 -3.83 9.82
N GLU A 242 21.78 -2.70 9.28
CA GLU A 242 21.41 -1.37 9.75
C GLU A 242 19.89 -1.13 9.58
N ALA A 243 19.28 -1.55 8.46
CA ALA A 243 17.85 -1.49 8.25
C ALA A 243 17.10 -2.37 9.27
N GLN A 244 17.65 -3.54 9.59
CA GLN A 244 17.12 -4.45 10.58
C GLN A 244 17.17 -3.85 12.00
N GLU A 245 18.28 -3.26 12.40
CA GLU A 245 18.45 -2.61 13.70
C GLU A 245 17.50 -1.40 13.85
N ARG A 246 17.36 -0.56 12.82
CA ARG A 246 16.39 0.53 12.83
C ARG A 246 14.96 0.03 13.00
N ALA A 247 14.57 -1.01 12.27
CA ALA A 247 13.23 -1.60 12.37
C ALA A 247 12.94 -2.12 13.78
N LEU A 248 13.90 -2.73 14.44
CA LEU A 248 13.80 -3.19 15.83
C LEU A 248 13.60 -2.04 16.83
N LEU A 249 14.19 -0.86 16.55
CA LEU A 249 13.99 0.33 17.37
C LEU A 249 12.62 0.98 17.15
N MET A 250 12.07 0.85 15.95
CA MET A 250 10.77 1.47 15.57
C MET A 250 9.57 0.60 15.93
N SER A 251 9.71 -0.71 15.99
CA SER A 251 8.60 -1.63 16.21
C SER A 251 8.94 -2.72 17.23
N SER A 252 7.95 -3.12 18.02
CA SER A 252 8.02 -4.28 18.91
C SER A 252 7.88 -5.62 18.17
N HIS A 253 7.87 -5.63 16.82
CA HIS A 253 7.72 -6.83 16.03
C HIS A 253 9.01 -7.63 15.94
N LYS A 254 8.87 -8.95 16.02
CA LYS A 254 9.97 -9.87 15.73
C LYS A 254 10.26 -9.82 14.22
N ILE A 255 11.52 -9.88 13.87
CA ILE A 255 12.05 -9.69 12.51
C ILE A 255 11.40 -10.64 11.48
N ASP A 256 11.14 -11.88 11.85
CA ASP A 256 10.62 -12.90 10.95
C ASP A 256 9.11 -13.16 11.13
N GLU A 257 8.41 -12.32 11.91
CA GLU A 257 6.99 -12.51 12.19
C GLU A 257 6.13 -12.12 10.98
N LYS A 258 5.17 -12.98 10.64
CA LYS A 258 4.12 -12.64 9.68
C LYS A 258 3.22 -11.57 10.25
N ILE A 259 2.87 -10.61 9.42
CA ILE A 259 2.03 -9.49 9.77
C ILE A 259 0.74 -9.62 8.96
N ASN A 260 -0.36 -9.89 9.63
CA ASN A 260 -1.68 -9.97 9.02
C ASN A 260 -2.31 -8.57 8.85
N MET A 261 -3.43 -8.49 8.14
CA MET A 261 -4.12 -7.24 7.85
C MET A 261 -4.55 -6.49 9.13
N ASP A 262 -4.96 -7.19 10.18
CA ASP A 262 -5.36 -6.52 11.43
C ASP A 262 -4.21 -5.81 12.14
N LYS A 263 -2.99 -6.35 12.02
CA LYS A 263 -1.78 -5.70 12.51
C LYS A 263 -1.27 -4.61 11.57
N LEU A 264 -1.48 -4.75 10.25
CA LEU A 264 -1.02 -3.78 9.26
C LEU A 264 -1.89 -2.52 9.26
N CYS A 265 -3.21 -2.66 9.26
CA CYS A 265 -4.11 -1.53 8.99
C CYS A 265 -5.24 -1.32 9.98
N SER A 266 -5.35 -2.07 11.05
CA SER A 266 -6.35 -1.96 12.13
C SER A 266 -7.22 -3.21 12.26
N PRO A 267 -7.51 -3.65 13.49
CA PRO A 267 -8.52 -4.68 13.73
C PRO A 267 -9.96 -4.16 13.55
N THR A 268 -10.14 -2.84 13.50
CA THR A 268 -11.43 -2.17 13.33
C THR A 268 -11.58 -1.57 11.93
N ASN A 269 -12.53 -0.63 11.77
CA ASN A 269 -12.73 0.05 10.50
C ASN A 269 -11.52 0.91 10.11
N SER A 270 -11.18 0.88 8.84
CA SER A 270 -10.21 1.75 8.19
C SER A 270 -10.79 2.29 6.88
N ILE A 271 -10.17 3.33 6.33
CA ILE A 271 -10.53 3.90 5.04
C ILE A 271 -9.34 3.72 4.11
N PHE A 272 -9.59 3.25 2.91
CA PHE A 272 -8.68 3.41 1.78
C PHE A 272 -9.32 4.39 0.80
N ALA A 273 -8.56 5.37 0.36
CA ALA A 273 -8.96 6.32 -0.68
C ALA A 273 -7.89 6.34 -1.77
N SER A 274 -8.32 6.32 -3.03
CA SER A 274 -7.42 6.43 -4.18
C SER A 274 -8.07 7.19 -5.31
N THR A 275 -7.26 7.84 -6.13
CA THR A 275 -7.69 8.52 -7.36
C THR A 275 -6.67 8.24 -8.46
N GLY A 276 -7.13 7.74 -9.61
CA GLY A 276 -6.27 7.50 -10.78
C GLY A 276 -5.74 8.81 -11.35
N VAL A 277 -4.50 8.79 -11.83
CA VAL A 277 -3.82 9.92 -12.50
C VAL A 277 -3.54 9.58 -13.96
N CYS A 278 -3.08 8.38 -14.25
CA CYS A 278 -2.83 7.89 -15.61
C CYS A 278 -3.58 6.57 -15.82
N ASP A 279 -4.26 6.48 -16.98
CA ASP A 279 -5.00 5.28 -17.41
C ASP A 279 -4.05 4.21 -17.95
#